data_bd5ced9b1cca50b03305c6e9203be4a9
#
_entry.id   bd5ced9b1cca50b03305c6e9203be4a9
#
_cell.length_a   1.000
_cell.length_b   1.000
_cell.length_c   1.000
_cell.angle_alpha   90.00
_cell.angle_beta   90.00
_cell.angle_gamma   90.00
#
_symmetry.space_group_name_H-M   'P 1'
#
loop_
_entity.id
_entity.type
_entity.pdbx_description
1 polymer ?
#
loop_
_entity_poly.entity_id
_entity_poly.type
_entity_poly.pdbx_seq_one_letter_code
_entity_poly.pdbx_strand_id
1 'polypeptide(L)'
;MKSYTKYILPIALLIVLSSCESDNSTIETEIKIPVSVISLKEQSISRFIETTGTVYSSKEAVLKSELAGTYRLQRNPATGRPFALGDFVKQNQVLIKLEDKEYENNLQLEGKKLNLEVSQNNLNKQKSLHEKGGVTLTELKNASIEYVNAKYSFENSEIQLAKMSVRAPFDGVIVELPYQTDGVKIELGKDLFKIMKFDRLLLDIKLPEKHLNEVEKNQEVQVTNYNISQDTLTGRISQIAPVIDPETRTFQSVLEINNDRLLLRPGMFIKAAILSEKRNSTIVIPKETVISRQSGKVVFTVENGIASEKSIKTGLENQDNIEVIDGLKINDRLVIAGFETLRNKSKVSVIQ
;
A
#
# COMPACT_ATOMS: atom_id res chain seq x y z
N MET A 1 -91.28 -64.63 -50.77
CA MET A 1 -92.65 -64.37 -50.23
C MET A 1 -92.71 -63.00 -49.64
N LYS A 2 -93.49 -62.19 -50.26
CA LYS A 2 -94.36 -61.12 -49.71
C LYS A 2 -93.63 -60.10 -48.87
N SER A 3 -93.56 -58.85 -49.24
CA SER A 3 -94.59 -57.93 -49.76
C SER A 3 -94.73 -56.71 -48.74
N TYR A 4 -94.84 -55.61 -49.38
CA TYR A 4 -95.53 -54.35 -49.13
C TYR A 4 -94.75 -53.26 -48.36
N THR A 5 -94.35 -52.20 -49.04
CA THR A 5 -95.09 -51.06 -49.63
C THR A 5 -95.53 -50.02 -48.58
N LYS A 6 -95.09 -48.85 -48.73
CA LYS A 6 -95.80 -47.64 -49.14
C LYS A 6 -95.57 -46.39 -48.20
N TYR A 7 -95.24 -45.35 -48.93
CA TYR A 7 -95.78 -43.94 -48.76
C TYR A 7 -95.44 -43.20 -47.50
N ILE A 8 -95.08 -41.94 -47.39
CA ILE A 8 -95.45 -40.69 -48.05
C ILE A 8 -94.54 -39.55 -47.53
N LEU A 9 -93.98 -38.78 -48.47
CA LEU A 9 -94.02 -37.32 -48.67
C LEU A 9 -93.78 -36.32 -47.49
N PRO A 10 -93.38 -35.10 -47.78
CA PRO A 10 -92.24 -34.39 -47.30
C PRO A 10 -92.64 -33.30 -46.31
N ILE A 11 -91.76 -33.00 -45.39
CA ILE A 11 -91.85 -31.72 -44.66
C ILE A 11 -90.52 -31.04 -44.79
N ALA A 12 -90.52 -29.96 -45.56
CA ALA A 12 -89.48 -28.97 -45.66
C ALA A 12 -89.29 -28.31 -44.26
N LEU A 13 -88.18 -28.57 -43.67
CA LEU A 13 -87.74 -27.81 -42.54
C LEU A 13 -86.49 -26.97 -42.91
N LEU A 14 -86.74 -25.70 -42.99
CA LEU A 14 -85.79 -24.62 -43.22
C LEU A 14 -84.77 -24.66 -42.06
N ILE A 15 -83.57 -25.12 -42.34
CA ILE A 15 -82.43 -24.94 -41.42
C ILE A 15 -81.78 -23.64 -41.79
N VAL A 16 -81.95 -22.61 -40.96
CA VAL A 16 -81.29 -21.35 -40.94
C VAL A 16 -79.78 -21.69 -40.62
N LEU A 17 -78.90 -21.56 -41.58
CA LEU A 17 -77.45 -21.54 -41.38
C LEU A 17 -77.16 -20.21 -40.70
N SER A 18 -77.07 -20.19 -39.36
CA SER A 18 -76.41 -19.14 -38.59
C SER A 18 -74.90 -19.33 -38.83
N SER A 19 -74.34 -18.55 -39.76
CA SER A 19 -72.88 -18.33 -39.90
C SER A 19 -72.37 -17.70 -38.60
N CYS A 20 -71.71 -18.52 -37.78
CA CYS A 20 -70.80 -17.98 -36.76
C CYS A 20 -69.59 -17.44 -37.50
N GLU A 21 -69.51 -16.14 -37.68
CA GLU A 21 -68.32 -15.39 -37.93
C GLU A 21 -67.43 -15.57 -36.71
N SER A 22 -66.46 -16.49 -36.77
CA SER A 22 -65.38 -16.57 -35.80
C SER A 22 -64.52 -15.33 -36.04
N ASP A 23 -64.73 -14.38 -35.16
CA ASP A 23 -63.82 -13.26 -34.97
C ASP A 23 -62.46 -13.85 -34.55
N ASN A 24 -61.63 -14.14 -35.56
CA ASN A 24 -60.21 -14.49 -35.39
C ASN A 24 -59.50 -13.21 -34.99
N SER A 25 -59.80 -12.68 -33.79
CA SER A 25 -58.86 -11.81 -33.11
C SER A 25 -57.68 -12.71 -32.77
N THR A 26 -56.72 -12.79 -33.68
CA THR A 26 -55.37 -13.17 -33.36
C THR A 26 -54.90 -12.22 -32.28
N ILE A 27 -55.03 -12.63 -31.00
CA ILE A 27 -54.30 -12.04 -29.92
C ILE A 27 -52.84 -12.38 -30.26
N GLU A 28 -52.18 -11.48 -31.02
CA GLU A 28 -50.72 -11.48 -31.08
C GLU A 28 -50.23 -11.29 -29.64
N THR A 29 -50.03 -12.39 -28.97
CA THR A 29 -49.33 -12.42 -27.70
C THR A 29 -47.93 -11.92 -27.98
N GLU A 30 -47.75 -10.60 -27.96
CA GLU A 30 -46.46 -10.00 -28.10
C GLU A 30 -45.53 -10.54 -27.01
N ILE A 31 -44.69 -11.48 -27.36
CA ILE A 31 -43.70 -12.04 -26.43
C ILE A 31 -42.68 -10.93 -26.13
N LYS A 32 -42.83 -10.32 -24.98
CA LYS A 32 -41.87 -9.34 -24.47
C LYS A 32 -40.75 -10.07 -23.73
N ILE A 33 -39.55 -9.82 -24.12
CA ILE A 33 -38.36 -10.41 -23.46
C ILE A 33 -38.13 -9.71 -22.13
N PRO A 34 -38.08 -10.42 -21.00
CA PRO A 34 -37.79 -9.80 -19.70
C PRO A 34 -36.34 -9.35 -19.63
N VAL A 35 -36.12 -8.10 -19.20
CA VAL A 35 -34.78 -7.50 -19.10
C VAL A 35 -34.67 -6.67 -17.83
N SER A 36 -33.48 -6.65 -17.21
CA SER A 36 -33.16 -5.70 -16.15
C SER A 36 -32.40 -4.51 -16.71
N VAL A 37 -32.70 -3.31 -16.20
CA VAL A 37 -32.09 -2.08 -16.71
C VAL A 37 -31.57 -1.21 -15.55
N ILE A 38 -30.51 -0.46 -15.82
CA ILE A 38 -30.04 0.63 -14.97
C ILE A 38 -30.12 1.96 -15.72
N SER A 39 -30.40 3.04 -15.00
CA SER A 39 -30.29 4.39 -15.54
C SER A 39 -28.85 4.87 -15.44
N LEU A 40 -28.27 5.29 -16.54
CA LEU A 40 -26.89 5.73 -16.59
C LEU A 40 -26.72 7.09 -15.89
N LYS A 41 -25.68 7.15 -15.07
CA LYS A 41 -25.25 8.35 -14.36
C LYS A 41 -23.75 8.54 -14.55
N GLU A 42 -23.28 9.76 -14.35
CA GLU A 42 -21.84 9.99 -14.27
C GLU A 42 -21.26 9.29 -13.04
N GLN A 43 -20.16 8.60 -13.25
CA GLN A 43 -19.42 7.87 -12.22
C GLN A 43 -17.93 8.05 -12.45
N SER A 44 -17.14 7.76 -11.44
CA SER A 44 -15.69 7.68 -11.59
C SER A 44 -15.27 6.27 -11.97
N ILE A 45 -14.26 6.17 -12.82
CA ILE A 45 -13.58 4.91 -13.12
C ILE A 45 -12.09 5.09 -12.93
N SER A 46 -11.45 4.07 -12.36
CA SER A 46 -10.01 4.03 -12.15
C SER A 46 -9.43 2.74 -12.69
N ARG A 47 -8.25 2.85 -13.30
CA ARG A 47 -7.44 1.71 -13.73
C ARG A 47 -6.25 1.57 -12.80
N PHE A 48 -5.99 0.34 -12.39
CA PHE A 48 -4.89 0.01 -11.49
C PHE A 48 -3.92 -0.96 -12.17
N ILE A 49 -2.63 -0.79 -11.88
CA ILE A 49 -1.61 -1.78 -12.16
C ILE A 49 -1.45 -2.59 -10.87
N GLU A 50 -1.83 -3.86 -10.93
CA GLU A 50 -1.76 -4.77 -9.79
C GLU A 50 -0.39 -5.43 -9.71
N THR A 51 0.17 -5.48 -8.52
CA THR A 51 1.42 -6.15 -8.22
C THR A 51 1.38 -6.73 -6.81
N THR A 52 2.31 -7.60 -6.50
CA THR A 52 2.42 -8.22 -5.19
C THR A 52 3.88 -8.25 -4.74
N GLY A 53 4.10 -8.39 -3.46
CA GLY A 53 5.45 -8.55 -2.93
C GLY A 53 5.49 -8.61 -1.41
N THR A 54 6.70 -8.69 -0.87
CA THR A 54 6.94 -8.75 0.57
C THR A 54 7.40 -7.38 1.07
N VAL A 55 6.73 -6.89 2.10
CA VAL A 55 7.11 -5.62 2.72
C VAL A 55 8.29 -5.78 3.66
N TYR A 56 9.11 -4.75 3.74
CA TYR A 56 10.24 -4.66 4.67
C TYR A 56 10.25 -3.32 5.40
N SER A 57 11.02 -3.24 6.46
CA SER A 57 11.13 -2.05 7.30
C SER A 57 11.77 -0.88 6.56
N SER A 58 11.35 0.34 6.85
CA SER A 58 11.99 1.55 6.30
C SER A 58 13.39 1.78 6.85
N LYS A 59 13.67 1.32 8.08
CA LYS A 59 14.98 1.34 8.71
C LYS A 59 15.14 0.10 9.57
N GLU A 60 16.33 -0.51 9.50
CA GLU A 60 16.74 -1.57 10.43
C GLU A 60 18.18 -1.40 10.83
N ALA A 61 18.52 -1.81 12.03
CA ALA A 61 19.89 -1.87 12.54
C ALA A 61 20.06 -3.06 13.47
N VAL A 62 21.15 -3.79 13.23
CA VAL A 62 21.67 -4.79 14.16
C VAL A 62 22.78 -4.12 14.94
N LEU A 63 22.62 -4.01 16.25
CA LEU A 63 23.61 -3.40 17.13
C LEU A 63 24.49 -4.48 17.73
N LYS A 64 25.80 -4.27 17.55
CA LYS A 64 26.82 -5.20 18.00
C LYS A 64 27.58 -4.58 19.17
N SER A 65 28.17 -5.45 19.98
CA SER A 65 29.08 -5.02 21.02
C SER A 65 30.35 -4.43 20.39
N GLU A 66 30.69 -3.19 20.75
CA GLU A 66 31.97 -2.56 20.37
C GLU A 66 33.09 -2.85 21.39
N LEU A 67 32.75 -3.43 22.54
CA LEU A 67 33.67 -3.80 23.62
C LEU A 67 33.25 -5.13 24.22
N ALA A 68 34.19 -5.83 24.87
CA ALA A 68 33.85 -6.92 25.75
C ALA A 68 33.39 -6.38 27.10
N GLY A 69 32.51 -7.12 27.80
CA GLY A 69 32.05 -6.70 29.13
C GLY A 69 30.90 -7.55 29.66
N THR A 70 30.51 -7.30 30.90
CA THR A 70 29.37 -7.95 31.52
C THR A 70 28.08 -7.27 31.10
N TYR A 71 27.19 -8.02 30.49
CA TYR A 71 25.92 -7.56 29.96
C TYR A 71 24.93 -7.15 31.06
N ARG A 72 24.36 -5.98 30.93
CA ARG A 72 23.28 -5.44 31.78
C ARG A 72 22.16 -4.87 30.93
N LEU A 73 21.04 -5.60 30.87
CA LEU A 73 19.83 -5.14 30.19
C LEU A 73 19.17 -4.02 31.00
N GLN A 74 18.91 -2.91 30.35
CA GLN A 74 18.29 -1.77 31.02
C GLN A 74 16.78 -1.94 31.15
N ARG A 75 16.17 -1.17 32.06
CA ARG A 75 14.71 -1.17 32.22
C ARG A 75 14.05 -0.21 31.24
N ASN A 76 12.95 -0.68 30.67
CA ASN A 76 12.08 0.15 29.84
C ASN A 76 11.35 1.17 30.73
N PRO A 77 11.57 2.49 30.57
CA PRO A 77 10.96 3.51 31.40
C PRO A 77 9.42 3.51 31.37
N ALA A 78 8.82 3.05 30.26
CA ALA A 78 7.38 3.01 30.11
C ALA A 78 6.70 1.87 30.88
N THR A 79 7.42 0.74 31.08
CA THR A 79 6.86 -0.46 31.72
C THR A 79 7.49 -0.82 33.05
N GLY A 80 8.66 -0.23 33.38
CA GLY A 80 9.45 -0.54 34.60
C GLY A 80 10.14 -1.91 34.59
N ARG A 81 9.87 -2.77 33.59
CA ARG A 81 10.49 -4.10 33.42
C ARG A 81 11.72 -4.00 32.48
N PRO A 82 12.61 -5.00 32.48
CA PRO A 82 13.65 -5.09 31.45
C PRO A 82 13.07 -5.03 30.05
N PHE A 83 13.82 -4.46 29.10
CA PHE A 83 13.42 -4.45 27.71
C PHE A 83 13.16 -5.87 27.18
N ALA A 84 12.15 -6.00 26.32
CA ALA A 84 11.74 -7.26 25.72
C ALA A 84 11.46 -7.11 24.24
N LEU A 85 11.32 -8.24 23.55
CA LEU A 85 10.86 -8.27 22.15
C LEU A 85 9.51 -7.56 22.02
N GLY A 86 9.37 -6.71 21.01
CA GLY A 86 8.19 -5.92 20.77
C GLY A 86 8.14 -4.57 21.51
N ASP A 87 9.07 -4.29 22.40
CA ASP A 87 9.12 -3.00 23.08
C ASP A 87 9.54 -1.89 22.11
N PHE A 88 8.84 -0.75 22.20
CA PHE A 88 9.19 0.46 21.48
C PHE A 88 10.34 1.18 22.19
N VAL A 89 11.31 1.67 21.42
CA VAL A 89 12.48 2.41 21.90
C VAL A 89 12.63 3.73 21.17
N LYS A 90 13.12 4.73 21.88
CA LYS A 90 13.42 6.06 21.32
C LYS A 90 14.86 6.16 20.89
N GLN A 91 15.16 7.03 19.93
CA GLN A 91 16.52 7.38 19.54
C GLN A 91 17.37 7.78 20.75
N ASN A 92 18.63 7.33 20.79
CA ASN A 92 19.59 7.55 21.88
C ASN A 92 19.23 6.90 23.23
N GLN A 93 18.13 6.15 23.32
CA GLN A 93 17.79 5.39 24.52
C GLN A 93 18.80 4.28 24.77
N VAL A 94 19.33 4.21 25.99
CA VAL A 94 20.24 3.12 26.41
C VAL A 94 19.43 1.86 26.63
N LEU A 95 19.80 0.80 25.94
CA LEU A 95 19.15 -0.52 26.05
C LEU A 95 20.00 -1.50 26.84
N ILE A 96 21.31 -1.42 26.66
CA ILE A 96 22.27 -2.32 27.28
C ILE A 96 23.44 -1.48 27.80
N LYS A 97 23.93 -1.83 29.00
CA LYS A 97 25.23 -1.42 29.51
C LYS A 97 26.15 -2.61 29.55
N LEU A 98 27.37 -2.42 29.10
CA LEU A 98 28.46 -3.36 29.30
C LEU A 98 29.27 -2.88 30.49
N GLU A 99 29.45 -3.69 31.52
CA GLU A 99 30.21 -3.36 32.73
C GLU A 99 31.60 -4.01 32.65
N ASP A 100 32.64 -3.21 32.73
CA ASP A 100 34.02 -3.63 32.89
C ASP A 100 34.79 -2.57 33.67
N LYS A 101 34.93 -2.81 34.99
CA LYS A 101 35.60 -1.87 35.91
C LYS A 101 37.06 -1.64 35.60
N GLU A 102 37.76 -2.66 35.08
CA GLU A 102 39.18 -2.52 34.71
C GLU A 102 39.31 -1.59 33.51
N TYR A 103 38.45 -1.77 32.49
CA TYR A 103 38.36 -0.88 31.34
C TYR A 103 38.03 0.57 31.74
N GLU A 104 37.01 0.79 32.61
CA GLU A 104 36.62 2.11 33.11
C GLU A 104 37.79 2.79 33.84
N ASN A 105 38.51 2.06 34.69
CA ASN A 105 39.68 2.59 35.42
C ASN A 105 40.82 2.95 34.48
N ASN A 106 41.06 2.14 33.45
CA ASN A 106 42.14 2.38 32.47
C ASN A 106 41.87 3.62 31.59
N LEU A 107 40.61 4.07 31.46
CA LEU A 107 40.29 5.32 30.77
C LEU A 107 40.77 6.56 31.52
N GLN A 108 40.96 6.49 32.86
CA GLN A 108 41.45 7.58 33.73
C GLN A 108 40.62 8.88 33.56
N LEU A 109 39.30 8.76 33.36
CA LEU A 109 38.45 9.87 32.93
C LEU A 109 38.55 11.08 33.88
N GLU A 110 38.46 10.86 35.22
CA GLU A 110 38.55 11.92 36.19
C GLU A 110 39.93 12.63 36.16
N GLY A 111 41.03 11.89 36.05
CA GLY A 111 42.36 12.47 35.95
C GLY A 111 42.53 13.36 34.70
N LYS A 112 42.01 12.87 33.57
CA LYS A 112 42.02 13.63 32.31
C LYS A 112 41.15 14.87 32.34
N LYS A 113 39.99 14.80 33.01
CA LYS A 113 39.11 15.97 33.25
C LYS A 113 39.80 17.04 34.07
N LEU A 114 40.43 16.65 35.17
CA LEU A 114 41.23 17.59 36.01
C LEU A 114 42.38 18.20 35.20
N ASN A 115 43.11 17.43 34.41
CA ASN A 115 44.16 17.94 33.55
C ASN A 115 43.63 18.96 32.52
N LEU A 116 42.47 18.71 31.94
CA LEU A 116 41.81 19.62 31.01
C LEU A 116 41.49 20.95 31.73
N GLU A 117 40.92 20.88 32.93
CA GLU A 117 40.60 22.09 33.73
C GLU A 117 41.85 22.88 34.05
N VAL A 118 42.91 22.23 34.52
CA VAL A 118 44.21 22.88 34.82
C VAL A 118 44.81 23.55 33.58
N SER A 119 44.85 22.85 32.46
CA SER A 119 45.40 23.41 31.21
C SER A 119 44.54 24.55 30.66
N GLN A 120 43.20 24.52 30.83
CA GLN A 120 42.29 25.62 30.47
C GLN A 120 42.59 26.86 31.32
N ASN A 121 42.75 26.69 32.62
CA ASN A 121 43.06 27.79 33.57
C ASN A 121 44.45 28.40 33.26
N ASN A 122 45.45 27.54 32.94
CA ASN A 122 46.79 28.01 32.51
C ASN A 122 46.70 28.83 31.22
N LEU A 123 46.01 28.35 30.19
CA LEU A 123 45.80 29.06 28.94
C LEU A 123 45.16 30.45 29.19
N ASN A 124 44.11 30.51 30.01
CA ASN A 124 43.43 31.77 30.34
C ASN A 124 44.39 32.74 31.03
N LYS A 125 45.21 32.27 31.97
CA LYS A 125 46.25 33.05 32.64
C LYS A 125 47.30 33.58 31.64
N GLN A 126 47.83 32.71 30.75
CA GLN A 126 48.83 33.10 29.73
C GLN A 126 48.23 34.13 28.74
N LYS A 127 46.98 33.97 28.36
CA LYS A 127 46.27 34.97 27.55
C LYS A 127 46.23 36.34 28.21
N SER A 128 45.79 36.42 29.49
CA SER A 128 45.75 37.69 30.21
C SER A 128 47.11 38.32 30.42
N LEU A 129 48.17 37.52 30.65
CA LEU A 129 49.53 38.01 30.77
C LEU A 129 50.06 38.52 29.45
N HIS A 130 49.78 37.85 28.34
CA HIS A 130 50.23 38.25 27.00
C HIS A 130 49.61 39.59 26.58
N GLU A 131 48.33 39.79 26.85
CA GLU A 131 47.63 41.07 26.65
C GLU A 131 48.27 42.23 27.40
N LYS A 132 48.93 41.94 28.54
CA LYS A 132 49.63 42.91 29.38
C LYS A 132 51.13 42.97 29.08
N GLY A 133 51.62 42.25 28.05
CA GLY A 133 53.05 42.19 27.67
C GLY A 133 53.93 41.35 28.60
N GLY A 134 53.33 40.56 29.51
CA GLY A 134 54.08 39.82 30.55
C GLY A 134 54.58 38.44 30.10
N VAL A 135 54.18 37.93 28.94
CA VAL A 135 54.61 36.65 28.38
C VAL A 135 54.76 36.75 26.88
N THR A 136 55.62 35.88 26.31
CA THR A 136 55.85 35.80 24.86
C THR A 136 54.70 35.09 24.12
N LEU A 137 54.59 35.34 22.82
CA LEU A 137 53.63 34.63 21.97
C LEU A 137 53.89 33.09 21.96
N THR A 138 55.18 32.70 22.10
CA THR A 138 55.57 31.29 22.16
C THR A 138 55.00 30.60 23.42
N GLU A 139 55.10 31.27 24.59
CA GLU A 139 54.55 30.77 25.87
C GLU A 139 53.03 30.63 25.77
N LEU A 140 52.34 31.65 25.20
CA LEU A 140 50.88 31.57 24.97
C LEU A 140 50.53 30.39 24.02
N LYS A 141 51.27 30.23 22.94
CA LYS A 141 51.04 29.09 22.02
C LYS A 141 51.30 27.73 22.67
N ASN A 142 52.33 27.61 23.51
CA ASN A 142 52.62 26.35 24.23
C ASN A 142 51.44 26.03 25.20
N ALA A 143 50.92 26.98 25.95
CA ALA A 143 49.77 26.78 26.80
C ALA A 143 48.47 26.41 26.00
N SER A 144 48.36 26.96 24.80
CA SER A 144 47.23 26.59 23.90
C SER A 144 47.35 25.12 23.39
N ILE A 145 48.56 24.69 23.05
CA ILE A 145 48.82 23.30 22.63
C ILE A 145 48.54 22.33 23.77
N GLU A 146 49.00 22.66 24.98
CA GLU A 146 48.74 21.84 26.18
C GLU A 146 47.25 21.69 26.48
N TYR A 147 46.47 22.76 26.40
CA TYR A 147 45.03 22.73 26.53
C TYR A 147 44.36 21.85 25.46
N VAL A 148 44.75 22.01 24.18
CA VAL A 148 44.16 21.24 23.08
C VAL A 148 44.45 19.75 23.24
N ASN A 149 45.69 19.39 23.65
CA ASN A 149 46.07 18.01 23.93
C ASN A 149 45.27 17.40 25.08
N ALA A 150 45.12 18.14 26.18
CA ALA A 150 44.32 17.71 27.33
C ALA A 150 42.84 17.53 26.96
N LYS A 151 42.30 18.44 26.16
CA LYS A 151 40.91 18.37 25.65
C LYS A 151 40.69 17.10 24.82
N TYR A 152 41.55 16.84 23.81
CA TYR A 152 41.41 15.63 22.99
C TYR A 152 41.60 14.36 23.82
N SER A 153 42.52 14.36 24.81
CA SER A 153 42.71 13.22 25.67
C SER A 153 41.48 12.89 26.50
N PHE A 154 40.80 13.92 27.04
CA PHE A 154 39.52 13.76 27.77
C PHE A 154 38.41 13.31 26.86
N GLU A 155 38.16 14.01 25.72
CA GLU A 155 37.12 13.67 24.75
C GLU A 155 37.22 12.23 24.22
N ASN A 156 38.46 11.77 23.94
CA ASN A 156 38.68 10.38 23.52
C ASN A 156 38.26 9.38 24.61
N SER A 157 38.54 9.70 25.87
CA SER A 157 38.11 8.82 26.98
C SER A 157 36.59 8.81 27.17
N GLU A 158 35.91 9.94 26.96
CA GLU A 158 34.45 10.01 26.96
C GLU A 158 33.84 9.16 25.83
N ILE A 159 34.43 9.23 24.61
CA ILE A 159 33.99 8.41 23.46
C ILE A 159 34.16 6.92 23.78
N GLN A 160 35.30 6.53 24.38
CA GLN A 160 35.52 5.15 24.73
C GLN A 160 34.57 4.65 25.83
N LEU A 161 34.29 5.49 26.84
CA LEU A 161 33.30 5.17 27.88
C LEU A 161 31.89 5.06 27.30
N ALA A 162 31.51 5.93 26.36
CA ALA A 162 30.20 5.91 25.70
C ALA A 162 29.92 4.58 24.98
N LYS A 163 30.95 3.90 24.46
CA LYS A 163 30.85 2.58 23.80
C LYS A 163 30.36 1.47 24.75
N MET A 164 30.49 1.66 26.07
CA MET A 164 29.93 0.72 27.05
C MET A 164 28.40 0.82 27.15
N SER A 165 27.79 1.84 26.56
CA SER A 165 26.35 2.06 26.53
C SER A 165 25.79 1.87 25.13
N VAL A 166 25.14 0.75 24.88
CA VAL A 166 24.53 0.47 23.57
C VAL A 166 23.18 1.16 23.47
N ARG A 167 23.05 2.07 22.50
CA ARG A 167 21.90 2.97 22.32
C ARG A 167 21.16 2.70 21.04
N ALA A 168 19.86 2.92 21.04
CA ALA A 168 19.06 2.89 19.83
C ALA A 168 19.45 4.01 18.86
N PRO A 169 19.81 3.73 17.58
CA PRO A 169 20.20 4.75 16.60
C PRO A 169 19.01 5.55 16.03
N PHE A 170 17.80 5.04 16.18
CA PHE A 170 16.54 5.68 15.75
C PHE A 170 15.36 5.12 16.57
N ASP A 171 14.20 5.78 16.48
CA ASP A 171 12.95 5.30 17.06
C ASP A 171 12.49 4.05 16.34
N GLY A 172 12.19 2.98 17.09
CA GLY A 172 11.79 1.71 16.50
C GLY A 172 11.33 0.68 17.53
N VAL A 173 11.17 -0.55 17.07
CA VAL A 173 10.75 -1.69 17.88
C VAL A 173 11.86 -2.72 17.93
N ILE A 174 12.10 -3.31 19.11
CA ILE A 174 13.05 -4.41 19.29
C ILE A 174 12.47 -5.66 18.63
N VAL A 175 13.13 -6.19 17.61
CA VAL A 175 12.68 -7.39 16.87
C VAL A 175 13.53 -8.61 17.15
N GLU A 176 14.77 -8.43 17.65
CA GLU A 176 15.63 -9.50 18.12
C GLU A 176 16.36 -9.06 19.39
N LEU A 177 16.43 -9.96 20.37
CA LEU A 177 17.12 -9.76 21.63
C LEU A 177 17.72 -11.12 22.07
N PRO A 178 18.94 -11.46 21.56
CA PRO A 178 19.54 -12.79 21.78
C PRO A 178 19.83 -13.10 23.26
N TYR A 179 20.20 -12.08 24.05
CA TYR A 179 20.57 -12.22 25.44
C TYR A 179 19.52 -11.59 26.33
N GLN A 180 18.98 -12.39 27.26
CA GLN A 180 17.95 -11.94 28.21
C GLN A 180 18.41 -12.05 29.68
N THR A 181 19.58 -12.66 29.88
CA THR A 181 20.12 -12.92 31.23
C THR A 181 21.20 -11.90 31.58
N ASP A 182 20.99 -11.11 32.61
CA ASP A 182 21.98 -10.20 33.17
C ASP A 182 23.19 -10.95 33.72
N GLY A 183 24.36 -10.31 33.65
CA GLY A 183 25.61 -10.85 34.19
C GLY A 183 26.39 -11.77 33.26
N VAL A 184 25.87 -12.03 32.05
CA VAL A 184 26.61 -12.81 31.05
C VAL A 184 27.75 -11.97 30.47
N LYS A 185 28.95 -12.56 30.33
CA LYS A 185 30.08 -11.89 29.66
C LYS A 185 29.92 -11.95 28.13
N ILE A 186 29.92 -10.81 27.52
CA ILE A 186 29.82 -10.62 26.06
C ILE A 186 31.18 -10.28 25.48
N GLU A 187 31.49 -10.88 24.35
CA GLU A 187 32.70 -10.59 23.58
C GLU A 187 32.47 -9.47 22.57
N LEU A 188 33.55 -8.85 22.13
CA LEU A 188 33.54 -7.88 21.02
C LEU A 188 32.86 -8.45 19.76
N GLY A 189 32.02 -7.65 19.10
CA GLY A 189 31.41 -7.98 17.80
C GLY A 189 30.16 -8.85 17.88
N LYS A 190 29.71 -9.26 19.07
CA LYS A 190 28.47 -10.05 19.23
C LYS A 190 27.23 -9.18 18.98
N ASP A 191 26.24 -9.76 18.31
CA ASP A 191 24.94 -9.14 18.10
C ASP A 191 24.20 -9.03 19.44
N LEU A 192 23.78 -7.83 19.79
CA LEU A 192 23.13 -7.54 21.06
C LEU A 192 21.62 -7.37 20.93
N PHE A 193 21.19 -6.67 19.91
CA PHE A 193 19.77 -6.53 19.55
C PHE A 193 19.60 -6.00 18.13
N LYS A 194 18.43 -6.27 17.57
CA LYS A 194 18.01 -5.71 16.30
C LYS A 194 16.77 -4.85 16.51
N ILE A 195 16.77 -3.66 15.93
CA ILE A 195 15.62 -2.77 15.92
C ILE A 195 15.17 -2.51 14.49
N MET A 196 13.87 -2.33 14.33
CA MET A 196 13.24 -1.98 13.05
C MET A 196 12.27 -0.83 13.25
N LYS A 197 12.20 0.05 12.25
CA LYS A 197 11.17 1.08 12.13
C LYS A 197 10.20 0.66 11.04
N PHE A 198 8.93 0.41 11.40
CA PHE A 198 7.90 -0.05 10.48
C PHE A 198 6.54 0.66 10.61
N ASP A 199 6.54 1.88 11.14
CA ASP A 199 5.47 2.87 10.94
C ASP A 199 5.34 3.26 9.46
N ARG A 200 6.43 3.11 8.70
CA ARG A 200 6.49 3.12 7.25
C ARG A 200 7.17 1.87 6.77
N LEU A 201 6.53 1.21 5.80
CA LEU A 201 7.06 0.02 5.17
C LEU A 201 7.43 0.31 3.72
N LEU A 202 8.40 -0.43 3.23
CA LEU A 202 8.81 -0.39 1.85
C LEU A 202 8.47 -1.70 1.17
N LEU A 203 8.17 -1.65 -0.13
CA LEU A 203 7.92 -2.80 -0.97
C LEU A 203 8.65 -2.60 -2.29
N ASP A 204 9.56 -3.51 -2.60
CA ASP A 204 10.17 -3.58 -3.92
C ASP A 204 9.25 -4.32 -4.87
N ILE A 205 8.94 -3.69 -5.99
CA ILE A 205 8.14 -4.26 -7.05
C ILE A 205 8.90 -4.26 -8.37
N LYS A 206 8.59 -5.23 -9.20
CA LYS A 206 9.05 -5.30 -10.59
C LYS A 206 7.85 -5.13 -11.51
N LEU A 207 7.88 -4.11 -12.34
CA LEU A 207 6.80 -3.77 -13.26
C LEU A 207 7.25 -4.00 -14.71
N PRO A 208 6.40 -4.59 -15.57
CA PRO A 208 6.69 -4.73 -16.98
C PRO A 208 6.97 -3.39 -17.67
N GLU A 209 7.91 -3.38 -18.62
CA GLU A 209 8.34 -2.20 -19.39
C GLU A 209 7.17 -1.41 -20.01
N LYS A 210 6.10 -2.10 -20.44
CA LYS A 210 4.90 -1.46 -21.01
C LYS A 210 4.23 -0.41 -20.11
N HIS A 211 4.46 -0.51 -18.78
CA HIS A 211 3.90 0.41 -17.78
C HIS A 211 4.84 1.58 -17.44
N LEU A 212 6.00 1.70 -18.10
CA LEU A 212 7.00 2.71 -17.77
C LEU A 212 6.45 4.15 -17.87
N ASN A 213 5.61 4.41 -18.87
CA ASN A 213 4.99 5.73 -19.06
C ASN A 213 3.71 5.94 -18.24
N GLU A 214 3.25 4.92 -17.52
CA GLU A 214 2.03 4.96 -16.69
C GLU A 214 2.35 5.11 -15.20
N VAL A 215 3.63 5.00 -14.84
CA VAL A 215 4.09 4.96 -13.45
C VAL A 215 4.99 6.17 -13.17
N GLU A 216 4.57 6.97 -12.19
CA GLU A 216 5.27 8.19 -11.80
C GLU A 216 5.58 8.22 -10.30
N LYS A 217 6.60 8.99 -9.92
CA LYS A 217 6.93 9.22 -8.52
C LYS A 217 5.78 9.94 -7.80
N ASN A 218 5.51 9.57 -6.55
CA ASN A 218 4.41 10.02 -5.70
C ASN A 218 3.01 9.56 -6.15
N GLN A 219 2.90 8.70 -7.14
CA GLN A 219 1.64 8.11 -7.55
C GLN A 219 1.02 7.28 -6.42
N GLU A 220 -0.30 7.39 -6.27
CA GLU A 220 -1.07 6.73 -5.21
C GLU A 220 -1.11 5.21 -5.41
N VAL A 221 -0.95 4.49 -4.32
CA VAL A 221 -1.01 3.02 -4.27
C VAL A 221 -1.96 2.60 -3.17
N GLN A 222 -2.87 1.70 -3.51
CA GLN A 222 -3.74 1.02 -2.56
C GLN A 222 -3.12 -0.34 -2.20
N VAL A 223 -3.05 -0.63 -0.90
CA VAL A 223 -2.41 -1.83 -0.39
C VAL A 223 -3.43 -2.66 0.40
N THR A 224 -3.51 -3.93 0.06
CA THR A 224 -4.38 -4.90 0.73
C THR A 224 -3.61 -6.15 1.14
N ASN A 225 -4.08 -6.82 2.19
CA ASN A 225 -3.55 -8.10 2.66
C ASN A 225 -4.71 -8.97 3.14
N TYR A 226 -4.59 -10.29 3.03
CA TYR A 226 -5.61 -11.25 3.46
C TYR A 226 -6.00 -11.09 4.95
N ASN A 227 -5.06 -10.69 5.80
CA ASN A 227 -5.30 -10.50 7.23
C ASN A 227 -5.96 -9.15 7.56
N ILE A 228 -6.04 -8.24 6.58
CA ILE A 228 -6.55 -6.88 6.73
C ILE A 228 -7.67 -6.65 5.70
N SER A 229 -8.50 -7.67 5.46
CA SER A 229 -9.50 -7.73 4.38
C SER A 229 -10.53 -6.59 4.38
N GLN A 230 -10.67 -5.87 5.49
CA GLN A 230 -11.60 -4.72 5.60
C GLN A 230 -10.91 -3.35 5.55
N ASP A 231 -9.57 -3.31 5.64
CA ASP A 231 -8.79 -2.07 5.64
C ASP A 231 -7.89 -1.99 4.40
N THR A 232 -8.05 -0.96 3.61
CA THR A 232 -7.11 -0.60 2.54
C THR A 232 -6.14 0.42 3.09
N LEU A 233 -4.86 0.08 3.10
CA LEU A 233 -3.80 1.03 3.43
C LEU A 233 -3.40 1.82 2.18
N THR A 234 -2.93 3.04 2.41
CA THR A 234 -2.42 3.90 1.34
C THR A 234 -0.91 3.93 1.33
N GLY A 235 -0.36 3.97 0.15
CA GLY A 235 1.07 4.15 -0.08
C GLY A 235 1.30 5.01 -1.33
N ARG A 236 2.55 5.19 -1.68
CA ARG A 236 2.97 5.93 -2.88
C ARG A 236 4.25 5.35 -3.46
N ILE A 237 4.47 5.58 -4.73
CA ILE A 237 5.74 5.27 -5.37
C ILE A 237 6.80 6.27 -4.88
N SER A 238 7.80 5.78 -4.18
CA SER A 238 8.90 6.60 -3.65
C SER A 238 10.07 6.71 -4.64
N GLN A 239 10.37 5.62 -5.35
CA GLN A 239 11.49 5.54 -6.28
C GLN A 239 11.14 4.68 -7.49
N ILE A 240 11.70 5.03 -8.64
CA ILE A 240 11.62 4.27 -9.88
C ILE A 240 13.05 4.13 -10.39
N ALA A 241 13.48 2.90 -10.65
CA ALA A 241 14.80 2.64 -11.20
C ALA A 241 14.91 3.19 -12.63
N PRO A 242 16.00 3.88 -12.98
CA PRO A 242 16.18 4.42 -14.32
C PRO A 242 16.64 3.35 -15.34
N VAL A 243 16.73 2.09 -14.93
CA VAL A 243 17.23 0.97 -15.74
C VAL A 243 16.18 -0.10 -15.85
N ILE A 244 16.06 -0.69 -17.04
CA ILE A 244 15.22 -1.86 -17.32
C ILE A 244 16.13 -3.09 -17.31
N ASP A 245 15.68 -4.13 -16.63
CA ASP A 245 16.32 -5.45 -16.69
C ASP A 245 16.03 -6.08 -18.06
N PRO A 246 17.06 -6.33 -18.90
CA PRO A 246 16.86 -6.82 -20.27
C PRO A 246 16.39 -8.28 -20.33
N GLU A 247 16.64 -9.07 -19.28
CA GLU A 247 16.24 -10.48 -19.24
C GLU A 247 14.77 -10.63 -18.92
N THR A 248 14.31 -9.87 -17.91
CA THR A 248 12.91 -9.96 -17.43
C THR A 248 11.98 -8.93 -18.06
N ARG A 249 12.52 -7.96 -18.81
CA ARG A 249 11.75 -6.84 -19.39
C ARG A 249 10.94 -6.08 -18.33
N THR A 250 11.54 -5.87 -17.15
CA THR A 250 10.92 -5.17 -16.03
C THR A 250 11.81 -4.03 -15.54
N PHE A 251 11.18 -3.03 -14.94
CA PHE A 251 11.86 -2.01 -14.14
C PHE A 251 11.47 -2.14 -12.67
N GLN A 252 12.41 -1.83 -11.80
CA GLN A 252 12.19 -1.86 -10.36
C GLN A 252 11.59 -0.55 -9.88
N SER A 253 10.63 -0.62 -8.97
CA SER A 253 10.10 0.52 -8.24
C SER A 253 9.97 0.21 -6.76
N VAL A 254 10.09 1.22 -5.92
CA VAL A 254 9.94 1.10 -4.47
C VAL A 254 8.65 1.83 -4.06
N LEU A 255 7.77 1.12 -3.42
CA LEU A 255 6.59 1.69 -2.79
C LEU A 255 6.87 2.02 -1.33
N GLU A 256 6.43 3.16 -0.87
CA GLU A 256 6.38 3.54 0.55
C GLU A 256 4.93 3.44 1.02
N ILE A 257 4.69 2.67 2.09
CA ILE A 257 3.37 2.35 2.61
C ILE A 257 3.26 2.92 4.01
N ASN A 258 2.22 3.70 4.27
CA ASN A 258 1.91 4.20 5.60
C ASN A 258 1.33 3.10 6.47
N ASN A 259 1.92 2.88 7.64
CA ASN A 259 1.56 1.82 8.56
C ASN A 259 1.40 2.35 10.00
N ASP A 260 0.80 3.54 10.15
CA ASP A 260 0.66 4.23 11.43
C ASP A 260 -0.05 3.39 12.51
N ARG A 261 -0.97 2.51 12.09
CA ARG A 261 -1.69 1.57 12.96
C ARG A 261 -0.93 0.26 13.23
N LEU A 262 0.28 0.11 12.69
CA LEU A 262 1.14 -1.08 12.79
C LEU A 262 0.43 -2.40 12.40
N LEU A 263 -0.49 -2.33 11.45
CA LEU A 263 -1.27 -3.48 10.98
C LEU A 263 -0.44 -4.45 10.14
N LEU A 264 0.50 -3.91 9.36
CA LEU A 264 1.46 -4.71 8.60
C LEU A 264 2.75 -4.89 9.40
N ARG A 265 3.37 -6.03 9.22
CA ARG A 265 4.70 -6.33 9.79
C ARG A 265 5.70 -6.62 8.67
N PRO A 266 6.97 -6.22 8.82
CA PRO A 266 8.02 -6.64 7.90
C PRO A 266 7.98 -8.16 7.69
N GLY A 267 8.13 -8.60 6.43
CA GLY A 267 7.99 -10.00 6.03
C GLY A 267 6.60 -10.42 5.57
N MET A 268 5.56 -9.60 5.75
CA MET A 268 4.23 -9.91 5.22
C MET A 268 4.18 -9.74 3.70
N PHE A 269 3.45 -10.66 3.06
CA PHE A 269 3.14 -10.59 1.63
C PHE A 269 1.86 -9.78 1.42
N ILE A 270 1.89 -8.83 0.49
CA ILE A 270 0.78 -7.91 0.22
C ILE A 270 0.48 -7.82 -1.28
N LYS A 271 -0.74 -7.38 -1.58
CA LYS A 271 -1.16 -6.94 -2.92
C LYS A 271 -1.17 -5.41 -2.93
N ALA A 272 -0.55 -4.83 -3.95
CA ALA A 272 -0.52 -3.39 -4.20
C ALA A 272 -1.18 -3.09 -5.54
N ALA A 273 -2.05 -2.08 -5.57
CA ALA A 273 -2.74 -1.59 -6.75
C ALA A 273 -2.34 -0.14 -6.98
N ILE A 274 -1.53 0.11 -8.00
CA ILE A 274 -1.01 1.43 -8.38
C ILE A 274 -2.06 2.10 -9.25
N LEU A 275 -2.53 3.28 -8.86
CA LEU A 275 -3.51 4.05 -9.63
C LEU A 275 -2.85 4.59 -10.91
N SER A 276 -3.10 3.95 -12.05
CA SER A 276 -2.51 4.32 -13.35
C SER A 276 -3.29 5.45 -14.02
N GLU A 277 -4.60 5.38 -14.01
CA GLU A 277 -5.44 6.41 -14.63
C GLU A 277 -6.78 6.52 -13.89
N LYS A 278 -7.31 7.76 -13.80
CA LYS A 278 -8.61 8.03 -13.17
C LYS A 278 -9.41 9.03 -14.00
N ARG A 279 -10.69 8.74 -14.23
CA ARG A 279 -11.70 9.64 -14.77
C ARG A 279 -12.75 9.90 -13.70
N ASN A 280 -13.00 11.15 -13.36
CA ASN A 280 -13.89 11.48 -12.24
C ASN A 280 -15.36 11.57 -12.65
N SER A 281 -15.66 11.85 -13.91
CA SER A 281 -17.03 12.10 -14.41
C SER A 281 -17.12 11.58 -15.83
N THR A 282 -17.66 10.36 -15.98
CA THR A 282 -17.83 9.69 -17.26
C THR A 282 -18.95 8.67 -17.16
N ILE A 283 -19.46 8.18 -18.29
CA ILE A 283 -20.43 7.09 -18.30
C ILE A 283 -19.69 5.78 -18.14
N VAL A 284 -20.01 5.06 -17.07
CA VAL A 284 -19.41 3.77 -16.73
C VAL A 284 -20.47 2.68 -16.75
N ILE A 285 -20.16 1.57 -17.42
CA ILE A 285 -21.06 0.42 -17.56
C ILE A 285 -20.35 -0.88 -17.17
N PRO A 286 -21.08 -1.90 -16.69
CA PRO A 286 -20.51 -3.22 -16.47
C PRO A 286 -19.97 -3.81 -17.77
N LYS A 287 -18.76 -4.38 -17.76
CA LYS A 287 -18.12 -4.98 -18.95
C LYS A 287 -18.95 -6.10 -19.59
N GLU A 288 -19.66 -6.85 -18.77
CA GLU A 288 -20.52 -7.94 -19.21
C GLU A 288 -21.66 -7.52 -20.15
N THR A 289 -22.07 -6.25 -20.08
CA THR A 289 -23.14 -5.71 -20.94
C THR A 289 -22.67 -5.38 -22.36
N VAL A 290 -21.37 -5.39 -22.60
CA VAL A 290 -20.76 -5.02 -23.88
C VAL A 290 -20.65 -6.25 -24.78
N ILE A 291 -21.33 -6.18 -25.91
CA ILE A 291 -21.36 -7.24 -26.92
C ILE A 291 -20.42 -6.85 -28.07
N SER A 292 -19.51 -7.76 -28.40
CA SER A 292 -18.64 -7.57 -29.57
C SER A 292 -19.33 -8.06 -30.83
N ARG A 293 -19.46 -7.18 -31.83
CA ARG A 293 -19.98 -7.48 -33.18
C ARG A 293 -18.89 -7.24 -34.22
N GLN A 294 -19.12 -7.69 -35.45
CA GLN A 294 -18.20 -7.39 -36.57
C GLN A 294 -18.07 -5.86 -36.82
N SER A 295 -19.15 -5.11 -36.51
CA SER A 295 -19.22 -3.65 -36.65
C SER A 295 -18.60 -2.89 -35.46
N GLY A 296 -18.13 -3.56 -34.42
CA GLY A 296 -17.60 -2.94 -33.20
C GLY A 296 -18.33 -3.39 -31.92
N LYS A 297 -18.11 -2.64 -30.84
CA LYS A 297 -18.75 -2.88 -29.54
C LYS A 297 -20.14 -2.25 -29.51
N VAL A 298 -21.15 -3.00 -29.05
CA VAL A 298 -22.53 -2.54 -28.92
C VAL A 298 -23.10 -2.88 -27.55
N VAL A 299 -24.12 -2.12 -27.14
CA VAL A 299 -24.93 -2.36 -25.95
C VAL A 299 -26.41 -2.19 -26.28
N PHE A 300 -27.31 -2.68 -25.44
CA PHE A 300 -28.74 -2.46 -25.58
C PHE A 300 -29.23 -1.43 -24.58
N THR A 301 -30.04 -0.47 -25.09
CA THR A 301 -30.78 0.50 -24.26
C THR A 301 -32.27 0.32 -24.48
N VAL A 302 -33.09 0.61 -23.47
CA VAL A 302 -34.56 0.51 -23.54
C VAL A 302 -35.17 1.89 -23.55
N GLU A 303 -35.98 2.14 -24.58
CA GLU A 303 -36.82 3.32 -24.67
C GLU A 303 -38.25 2.87 -25.07
N ASN A 304 -39.25 3.31 -24.31
CA ASN A 304 -40.68 2.99 -24.54
C ASN A 304 -40.97 1.49 -24.70
N GLY A 305 -40.28 0.61 -23.97
CA GLY A 305 -40.50 -0.84 -24.02
C GLY A 305 -39.83 -1.53 -25.24
N ILE A 306 -38.98 -0.83 -25.96
CA ILE A 306 -38.22 -1.33 -27.13
C ILE A 306 -36.74 -1.30 -26.80
N ALA A 307 -36.05 -2.41 -27.02
CA ALA A 307 -34.59 -2.50 -26.91
C ALA A 307 -33.95 -2.03 -28.22
N SER A 308 -33.07 -1.06 -28.12
CA SER A 308 -32.30 -0.54 -29.26
C SER A 308 -30.82 -0.86 -29.08
N GLU A 309 -30.22 -1.45 -30.14
CA GLU A 309 -28.79 -1.68 -30.19
C GLU A 309 -28.08 -0.36 -30.48
N LYS A 310 -27.15 0.04 -29.59
CA LYS A 310 -26.35 1.25 -29.75
C LYS A 310 -24.87 0.88 -29.88
N SER A 311 -24.23 1.35 -30.91
CA SER A 311 -22.78 1.27 -31.07
C SER A 311 -22.10 2.20 -30.10
N ILE A 312 -21.04 1.75 -29.43
CA ILE A 312 -20.31 2.52 -28.43
C ILE A 312 -18.82 2.57 -28.74
N LYS A 313 -18.19 3.68 -28.31
CA LYS A 313 -16.74 3.78 -28.21
C LYS A 313 -16.36 3.70 -26.75
N THR A 314 -15.49 2.78 -26.43
CA THR A 314 -15.05 2.53 -25.06
C THR A 314 -13.71 3.21 -24.80
N GLY A 315 -13.50 3.62 -23.54
CA GLY A 315 -12.25 4.20 -23.05
C GLY A 315 -11.60 3.36 -21.99
N LEU A 316 -11.40 3.96 -20.83
CA LEU A 316 -10.77 3.32 -19.68
C LEU A 316 -11.56 2.11 -19.22
N GLU A 317 -10.85 1.04 -18.84
CA GLU A 317 -11.48 -0.16 -18.30
C GLU A 317 -10.72 -0.69 -17.06
N ASN A 318 -11.48 -1.29 -16.15
CA ASN A 318 -10.96 -2.02 -15.02
C ASN A 318 -11.50 -3.47 -15.01
N GLN A 319 -11.42 -4.16 -13.89
CA GLN A 319 -11.83 -5.56 -13.80
C GLN A 319 -13.31 -5.76 -14.16
N ASP A 320 -14.22 -4.92 -13.63
CA ASP A 320 -15.66 -5.10 -13.70
C ASP A 320 -16.35 -4.13 -14.66
N ASN A 321 -15.79 -2.96 -14.89
CA ASN A 321 -16.43 -1.83 -15.55
C ASN A 321 -15.62 -1.28 -16.72
N ILE A 322 -16.32 -0.59 -17.63
CA ILE A 322 -15.72 0.07 -18.78
C ILE A 322 -16.35 1.44 -18.99
N GLU A 323 -15.53 2.42 -19.33
CA GLU A 323 -15.92 3.76 -19.72
C GLU A 323 -16.52 3.75 -21.12
N VAL A 324 -17.60 4.52 -21.31
CA VAL A 324 -18.16 4.80 -22.62
C VAL A 324 -17.92 6.26 -22.96
N ILE A 325 -17.07 6.48 -23.98
CA ILE A 325 -16.70 7.83 -24.46
C ILE A 325 -17.76 8.39 -25.39
N ASP A 326 -18.40 7.51 -26.20
CA ASP A 326 -19.39 7.90 -27.21
C ASP A 326 -20.42 6.80 -27.43
N GLY A 327 -21.65 7.17 -27.80
CA GLY A 327 -22.74 6.24 -28.11
C GLY A 327 -23.83 6.13 -27.03
N LEU A 328 -23.60 6.62 -25.81
CA LEU A 328 -24.59 6.66 -24.72
C LEU A 328 -24.73 8.06 -24.13
N LYS A 329 -25.87 8.32 -23.52
CA LYS A 329 -26.17 9.58 -22.81
C LYS A 329 -26.55 9.31 -21.36
N ILE A 330 -26.36 10.31 -20.51
CA ILE A 330 -26.87 10.31 -19.13
C ILE A 330 -28.38 10.10 -19.20
N ASN A 331 -28.90 9.30 -18.25
CA ASN A 331 -30.29 8.83 -18.15
C ASN A 331 -30.75 7.82 -19.23
N ASP A 332 -29.89 7.39 -20.17
CA ASP A 332 -30.19 6.20 -20.97
C ASP A 332 -30.43 4.99 -20.04
N ARG A 333 -31.40 4.15 -20.39
CA ARG A 333 -31.70 2.93 -19.63
C ARG A 333 -30.96 1.76 -20.25
N LEU A 334 -29.79 1.43 -19.70
CA LEU A 334 -28.93 0.34 -20.15
C LEU A 334 -29.48 -1.02 -19.68
N VAL A 335 -29.56 -1.99 -20.59
CA VAL A 335 -29.88 -3.37 -20.24
C VAL A 335 -28.66 -4.03 -19.62
N ILE A 336 -28.81 -4.56 -18.39
CA ILE A 336 -27.75 -5.23 -17.66
C ILE A 336 -27.95 -6.76 -17.54
N ALA A 337 -29.17 -7.26 -17.78
CA ALA A 337 -29.46 -8.69 -17.82
C ALA A 337 -30.54 -8.99 -18.87
N GLY A 338 -30.47 -10.18 -19.48
CA GLY A 338 -31.40 -10.61 -20.53
C GLY A 338 -31.06 -10.09 -21.93
N PHE A 339 -29.87 -9.52 -22.10
CA PHE A 339 -29.42 -8.96 -23.39
C PHE A 339 -28.95 -9.99 -24.40
N GLU A 340 -28.68 -11.24 -24.00
CA GLU A 340 -28.10 -12.28 -24.82
C GLU A 340 -29.03 -12.71 -25.97
N THR A 341 -30.33 -12.61 -25.74
CA THR A 341 -31.37 -12.97 -26.70
C THR A 341 -31.94 -11.79 -27.48
N LEU A 342 -31.51 -10.56 -27.12
CA LEU A 342 -32.01 -9.35 -27.75
C LEU A 342 -31.51 -9.16 -29.18
N ARG A 343 -32.39 -8.64 -30.01
CA ARG A 343 -32.07 -8.08 -31.33
C ARG A 343 -32.48 -6.61 -31.36
N ASN A 344 -31.95 -5.88 -32.28
CA ASN A 344 -32.32 -4.48 -32.46
C ASN A 344 -33.85 -4.36 -32.69
N LYS A 345 -34.52 -3.48 -31.95
CA LYS A 345 -35.98 -3.27 -31.93
C LYS A 345 -36.79 -4.41 -31.27
N SER A 346 -36.19 -5.28 -30.47
CA SER A 346 -36.93 -6.27 -29.68
C SER A 346 -37.87 -5.58 -28.67
N LYS A 347 -39.11 -6.09 -28.54
CA LYS A 347 -40.06 -5.66 -27.50
C LYS A 347 -39.61 -6.29 -26.16
N VAL A 348 -39.49 -5.48 -25.12
CA VAL A 348 -39.02 -5.90 -23.82
C VAL A 348 -39.96 -5.52 -22.70
N SER A 349 -39.95 -6.33 -21.65
CA SER A 349 -40.60 -6.04 -20.36
C SER A 349 -39.49 -5.83 -19.33
N VAL A 350 -39.44 -4.64 -18.75
CA VAL A 350 -38.47 -4.32 -17.70
C VAL A 350 -38.94 -4.96 -16.41
N ILE A 351 -38.12 -5.85 -15.90
CA ILE A 351 -38.23 -6.41 -14.55
C ILE A 351 -37.25 -5.70 -13.64
N GLN A 352 -37.70 -5.33 -12.43
CA GLN A 352 -36.87 -4.65 -11.44
C GLN A 352 -35.89 -5.66 -10.80
#